data_df5ab15e09588f0dc28cc6010f8f0566
#
_entry.id   df5ab15e09588f0dc28cc6010f8f0566
#
_cell.length_a   1.000
_cell.length_b   1.000
_cell.length_c   1.000
_cell.angle_alpha   90.00
_cell.angle_beta   90.00
_cell.angle_gamma   90.00
#
_symmetry.space_group_name_H-M   'P 1'
#
loop_
_entity.id
_entity.type
_entity.pdbx_description
1 polymer ?
#
loop_
_entity_poly.entity_id
_entity_poly.type
_entity_poly.pdbx_seq_one_letter_code
_entity_poly.pdbx_strand_id
1 'polypeptide(L)'
;MILGTPSYGVGDLPGLAVGCQEANWAEFVPHLDGVDLSGKRVALFGLGHQERYASRFASSLIQLYRVFYGYGADMVGRWSTEGYQFQFSDSVIDYQFVGLVLDQRGQAHLTDERLTIWLAQVTPLLLAEQAEAA
;
A
#
# COMPACT_ATOMS: atom_id res chain seq x y z
N MET A 1 10.18 -6.48 3.05
CA MET A 1 9.22 -5.99 4.06
C MET A 1 7.86 -5.78 3.40
N ILE A 2 6.79 -6.24 4.03
CA ILE A 2 5.41 -6.06 3.55
C ILE A 2 4.67 -5.20 4.57
N LEU A 3 4.07 -4.10 4.10
CA LEU A 3 3.36 -3.13 4.94
C LEU A 3 2.00 -2.81 4.34
N GLY A 4 1.03 -2.52 5.18
CA GLY A 4 -0.31 -2.23 4.70
C GLY A 4 -1.02 -1.13 5.47
N THR A 5 -2.04 -0.53 4.83
CA THR A 5 -2.86 0.50 5.44
C THR A 5 -4.30 0.45 4.93
N PRO A 6 -5.30 0.67 5.79
CA PRO A 6 -6.63 1.03 5.33
C PRO A 6 -6.63 2.47 4.81
N SER A 7 -7.72 2.87 4.16
CA SER A 7 -7.91 4.24 3.72
C SER A 7 -8.79 5.01 4.71
N TYR A 8 -8.39 6.24 5.02
CA TYR A 8 -9.10 7.13 5.93
C TYR A 8 -9.23 8.53 5.32
N GLY A 9 -10.27 9.24 5.72
CA GLY A 9 -10.49 10.61 5.29
C GLY A 9 -10.54 10.75 3.76
N VAL A 10 -9.77 11.69 3.25
CA VAL A 10 -9.65 11.95 1.81
C VAL A 10 -8.27 11.49 1.27
N GLY A 11 -7.84 10.31 1.67
CA GLY A 11 -6.53 9.78 1.30
C GLY A 11 -5.46 10.02 2.35
N ASP A 12 -5.87 10.17 3.61
CA ASP A 12 -4.94 10.34 4.72
C ASP A 12 -4.45 9.00 5.24
N LEU A 13 -3.30 9.01 5.89
CA LEU A 13 -2.86 7.86 6.67
C LEU A 13 -3.71 7.74 7.94
N PRO A 14 -4.01 6.52 8.39
CA PRO A 14 -4.77 6.32 9.61
C PRO A 14 -4.01 6.84 10.82
N GLY A 15 -4.73 7.51 11.72
CA GLY A 15 -4.18 8.09 12.93
C GLY A 15 -5.27 8.77 13.75
N LEU A 16 -4.87 9.35 14.88
CA LEU A 16 -5.80 9.99 15.81
C LEU A 16 -6.54 11.17 15.18
N ALA A 17 -5.87 11.93 14.32
CA ALA A 17 -6.45 13.12 13.68
C ALA A 17 -7.58 12.78 12.69
N VAL A 18 -7.65 11.54 12.20
CA VAL A 18 -8.69 11.11 11.25
C VAL A 18 -9.66 10.10 11.86
N GLY A 19 -9.73 10.03 13.18
CA GLY A 19 -10.75 9.29 13.91
C GLY A 19 -10.37 7.89 14.38
N CYS A 20 -9.10 7.47 14.27
CA CYS A 20 -8.65 6.23 14.89
C CYS A 20 -8.65 6.37 16.42
N GLN A 21 -8.97 5.31 17.12
CA GLN A 21 -8.96 5.29 18.59
C GLN A 21 -7.56 5.18 19.17
N GLU A 22 -6.62 4.68 18.40
CA GLU A 22 -5.23 4.46 18.81
C GLU A 22 -4.29 5.08 17.79
N ALA A 23 -3.05 5.31 18.22
CA ALA A 23 -1.98 5.73 17.33
C ALA A 23 -1.77 4.73 16.19
N ASN A 24 -1.43 5.22 15.01
CA ASN A 24 -1.29 4.40 13.81
C ASN A 24 -0.20 5.01 12.92
N TRP A 25 -0.26 4.78 11.61
CA TRP A 25 0.76 5.24 10.67
C TRP A 25 1.07 6.73 10.79
N ALA A 26 0.06 7.59 10.95
CA ALA A 26 0.26 9.03 11.04
C ALA A 26 1.18 9.40 12.21
N GLU A 27 1.07 8.72 13.35
CA GLU A 27 1.92 8.94 14.51
C GLU A 27 3.27 8.22 14.40
N PHE A 28 3.32 7.11 13.68
CA PHE A 28 4.56 6.33 13.52
C PHE A 28 5.54 6.98 12.53
N VAL A 29 5.05 7.51 11.41
CA VAL A 29 5.89 8.04 10.32
C VAL A 29 6.94 9.06 10.81
N PRO A 30 6.64 10.01 11.71
CA PRO A 30 7.66 10.94 12.20
C PRO A 30 8.85 10.26 12.89
N HIS A 31 8.68 9.06 13.44
CA HIS A 31 9.77 8.31 14.06
C HIS A 31 10.76 7.73 13.05
N LEU A 32 10.43 7.76 11.76
CA LEU A 32 11.33 7.30 10.69
C LEU A 32 12.32 8.38 10.24
N ASP A 33 12.25 9.58 10.81
CA ASP A 33 13.13 10.68 10.42
C ASP A 33 14.60 10.28 10.53
N GLY A 34 15.35 10.50 9.47
CA GLY A 34 16.76 10.15 9.40
C GLY A 34 17.07 8.67 9.10
N VAL A 35 16.07 7.82 8.93
CA VAL A 35 16.26 6.41 8.57
C VAL A 35 16.69 6.30 7.10
N ASP A 36 17.71 5.48 6.84
CA ASP A 36 18.12 5.14 5.47
C ASP A 36 17.65 3.73 5.13
N LEU A 37 16.74 3.64 4.14
CA LEU A 37 16.18 2.38 3.66
C LEU A 37 16.80 1.92 2.34
N SER A 38 17.94 2.48 1.94
CA SER A 38 18.64 2.08 0.72
C SER A 38 18.93 0.57 0.73
N GLY A 39 18.62 -0.10 -0.37
CA GLY A 39 18.79 -1.55 -0.50
C GLY A 39 17.67 -2.38 0.14
N LYS A 40 16.70 -1.76 0.79
CA LYS A 40 15.55 -2.46 1.36
C LYS A 40 14.39 -2.49 0.36
N ARG A 41 13.85 -3.66 0.12
CA ARG A 41 12.66 -3.84 -0.72
C ARG A 41 11.41 -3.78 0.14
N VAL A 42 10.47 -2.96 -0.28
CA VAL A 42 9.20 -2.74 0.43
C VAL A 42 8.05 -2.96 -0.54
N ALA A 43 7.13 -3.84 -0.15
CA ALA A 43 5.89 -4.10 -0.87
C ALA A 43 4.72 -3.63 -0.01
N LEU A 44 3.75 -2.97 -0.63
CA LEU A 44 2.62 -2.37 0.06
C LEU A 44 1.31 -3.04 -0.32
N PHE A 45 0.37 -3.09 0.62
CA PHE A 45 -1.01 -3.39 0.31
C PHE A 45 -1.93 -2.39 1.00
N GLY A 46 -3.10 -2.18 0.42
CA GLY A 46 -4.07 -1.25 0.95
C GLY A 46 -5.49 -1.79 0.86
N LEU A 47 -6.36 -1.27 1.73
CA LEU A 47 -7.79 -1.57 1.70
C LEU A 47 -8.55 -0.38 1.16
N GLY A 48 -9.59 -0.64 0.37
CA GLY A 48 -10.46 0.39 -0.16
C GLY A 48 -11.86 -0.14 -0.40
N HIS A 49 -12.77 0.78 -0.69
CA HIS A 49 -14.16 0.46 -1.06
C HIS A 49 -14.47 1.22 -2.34
N GLN A 50 -14.33 0.55 -3.50
CA GLN A 50 -14.39 1.19 -4.81
C GLN A 50 -15.76 1.79 -5.13
N GLU A 51 -16.82 1.20 -4.60
CA GLU A 51 -18.17 1.68 -4.83
C GLU A 51 -18.47 2.96 -4.04
N ARG A 52 -18.18 2.96 -2.74
CA ARG A 52 -18.45 4.08 -1.86
C ARG A 52 -17.47 5.24 -2.04
N TYR A 53 -16.22 4.95 -2.35
CA TYR A 53 -15.15 5.94 -2.47
C TYR A 53 -14.53 5.94 -3.86
N ALA A 54 -15.37 5.90 -4.89
CA ALA A 54 -14.93 5.77 -6.28
C ALA A 54 -14.00 6.90 -6.75
N SER A 55 -14.15 8.11 -6.20
CA SER A 55 -13.34 9.27 -6.59
C SER A 55 -12.02 9.41 -5.83
N ARG A 56 -11.77 8.54 -4.84
CA ARG A 56 -10.55 8.53 -4.03
C ARG A 56 -10.22 7.10 -3.54
N PHE A 57 -10.43 6.15 -4.41
CA PHE A 57 -10.30 4.74 -4.08
C PHE A 57 -8.87 4.41 -3.65
N ALA A 58 -8.73 3.81 -2.46
CA ALA A 58 -7.46 3.37 -1.88
C ALA A 58 -6.39 4.49 -1.86
N SER A 59 -6.79 5.75 -1.78
CA SER A 59 -5.87 6.89 -1.93
C SER A 59 -4.90 7.06 -0.76
N SER A 60 -5.11 6.40 0.38
CA SER A 60 -4.15 6.44 1.49
C SER A 60 -2.86 5.67 1.20
N LEU A 61 -2.90 4.69 0.30
CA LEU A 61 -1.74 3.86 -0.01
C LEU A 61 -0.57 4.67 -0.59
N ILE A 62 -0.86 5.69 -1.38
CA ILE A 62 0.18 6.56 -1.94
C ILE A 62 0.98 7.30 -0.86
N GLN A 63 0.36 7.58 0.29
CA GLN A 63 1.06 8.24 1.39
C GLN A 63 2.15 7.35 1.98
N LEU A 64 1.86 6.06 2.18
CA LEU A 64 2.89 5.10 2.58
C LEU A 64 3.97 4.96 1.50
N TYR A 65 3.59 4.88 0.25
CA TYR A 65 4.54 4.79 -0.87
C TYR A 65 5.53 5.95 -0.84
N ARG A 66 5.03 7.19 -0.71
CA ARG A 66 5.86 8.39 -0.68
C ARG A 66 6.84 8.38 0.50
N VAL A 67 6.39 7.92 1.66
CA VAL A 67 7.24 7.86 2.86
C VAL A 67 8.41 6.91 2.63
N PHE A 68 8.14 5.67 2.27
CA PHE A 68 9.18 4.65 2.15
C PHE A 68 10.07 4.89 0.92
N TYR A 69 9.50 5.34 -0.19
CA TYR A 69 10.27 5.76 -1.35
C TYR A 69 11.20 6.93 -1.00
N GLY A 70 10.70 7.90 -0.25
CA GLY A 70 11.48 9.07 0.17
C GLY A 70 12.67 8.72 1.07
N TYR A 71 12.60 7.64 1.82
CA TYR A 71 13.72 7.14 2.63
C TYR A 71 14.64 6.18 1.86
N GLY A 72 14.45 6.03 0.56
CA GLY A 72 15.36 5.29 -0.30
C GLY A 72 14.99 3.82 -0.54
N ALA A 73 13.84 3.36 -0.07
CA ALA A 73 13.43 1.98 -0.29
C ALA A 73 13.19 1.67 -1.78
N ASP A 74 13.51 0.45 -2.16
CA ASP A 74 13.15 -0.09 -3.46
C ASP A 74 11.70 -0.63 -3.38
N MET A 75 10.77 0.10 -3.98
CA MET A 75 9.35 -0.21 -3.91
C MET A 75 8.99 -1.27 -4.95
N VAL A 76 8.48 -2.41 -4.49
CA VAL A 76 8.11 -3.54 -5.33
C VAL A 76 6.63 -3.89 -5.13
N GLY A 77 6.08 -4.74 -6.00
CA GLY A 77 4.72 -5.25 -5.80
C GLY A 77 3.62 -4.36 -6.34
N ARG A 78 3.86 -3.62 -7.42
CA ARG A 78 2.80 -2.88 -8.11
C ARG A 78 1.72 -3.84 -8.60
N TRP A 79 0.50 -3.34 -8.69
CA TRP A 79 -0.67 -4.15 -9.01
C TRP A 79 -1.53 -3.51 -10.08
N SER A 80 -1.98 -4.30 -11.06
CA SER A 80 -2.84 -3.83 -12.14
C SER A 80 -4.17 -3.29 -11.62
N THR A 81 -4.70 -2.26 -12.29
CA THR A 81 -6.04 -1.73 -12.03
C THR A 81 -7.15 -2.56 -12.66
N GLU A 82 -6.82 -3.59 -13.43
CA GLU A 82 -7.81 -4.48 -14.05
C GLU A 82 -8.69 -5.17 -13.01
N GLY A 83 -9.99 -5.21 -13.28
CA GLY A 83 -10.96 -5.84 -12.38
C GLY A 83 -11.51 -4.92 -11.30
N TYR A 84 -11.09 -3.66 -11.28
CA TYR A 84 -11.62 -2.64 -10.37
C TYR A 84 -12.44 -1.61 -11.14
N GLN A 85 -13.46 -1.06 -10.48
CA GLN A 85 -14.28 0.02 -11.03
C GLN A 85 -14.27 1.20 -10.06
N PHE A 86 -13.56 2.26 -10.42
CA PHE A 86 -13.48 3.49 -9.64
C PHE A 86 -13.26 4.68 -10.59
N GLN A 87 -13.49 5.89 -10.10
CA GLN A 87 -13.31 7.09 -10.91
C GLN A 87 -11.86 7.59 -10.87
N PHE A 88 -11.26 7.62 -9.68
CA PHE A 88 -9.91 8.13 -9.49
C PHE A 88 -9.27 7.53 -8.24
N SER A 89 -7.95 7.33 -8.31
CA SER A 89 -7.13 6.96 -7.16
C SER A 89 -5.77 7.65 -7.26
N ASP A 90 -5.35 8.32 -6.19
CA ASP A 90 -4.00 8.87 -6.07
C ASP A 90 -2.93 7.79 -6.03
N SER A 91 -3.32 6.57 -5.72
CA SER A 91 -2.41 5.43 -5.60
C SER A 91 -2.10 4.72 -6.91
N VAL A 92 -2.51 5.32 -8.04
CA VAL A 92 -2.22 4.80 -9.39
C VAL A 92 -1.10 5.63 -10.02
N ILE A 93 -0.03 4.96 -10.43
CA ILE A 93 1.08 5.53 -11.18
C ILE A 93 1.32 4.64 -12.40
N ASP A 94 1.32 5.24 -13.60
CA ASP A 94 1.52 4.52 -14.85
C ASP A 94 0.56 3.32 -15.00
N TYR A 95 -0.72 3.57 -14.75
CA TYR A 95 -1.81 2.60 -14.90
C TYR A 95 -1.78 1.42 -13.93
N GLN A 96 -0.96 1.50 -12.89
CA GLN A 96 -0.90 0.49 -11.84
C GLN A 96 -1.02 1.11 -10.46
N PHE A 97 -1.67 0.38 -9.54
CA PHE A 97 -1.59 0.72 -8.12
C PHE A 97 -0.16 0.55 -7.62
N VAL A 98 0.26 1.39 -6.70
CA VAL A 98 1.60 1.32 -6.07
C VAL A 98 1.78 0.11 -5.16
N GLY A 99 0.73 -0.65 -4.92
CA GLY A 99 0.74 -1.88 -4.15
C GLY A 99 -0.55 -2.66 -4.39
N LEU A 100 -0.71 -3.81 -3.73
CA LEU A 100 -1.92 -4.61 -3.83
C LEU A 100 -3.09 -3.87 -3.19
N VAL A 101 -4.21 -3.75 -3.89
CA VAL A 101 -5.43 -3.15 -3.35
C VAL A 101 -6.50 -4.23 -3.18
N LEU A 102 -7.04 -4.33 -1.97
CA LEU A 102 -8.09 -5.27 -1.62
C LEU A 102 -9.38 -4.51 -1.29
N ASP A 103 -10.50 -4.95 -1.87
CA ASP A 103 -11.82 -4.41 -1.60
C ASP A 103 -12.68 -5.47 -0.93
N GLN A 104 -12.64 -5.49 0.40
CA GLN A 104 -13.39 -6.46 1.21
C GLN A 104 -14.90 -6.16 1.27
N ARG A 105 -15.31 -4.97 0.86
CA ARG A 105 -16.73 -4.58 0.84
C ARG A 105 -17.40 -4.97 -0.48
N GLY A 106 -16.74 -4.67 -1.60
CA GLY A 106 -17.31 -4.91 -2.93
C GLY A 106 -16.83 -6.18 -3.60
N GLN A 107 -15.62 -6.64 -3.29
CA GLN A 107 -14.97 -7.76 -3.97
C GLN A 107 -14.27 -8.72 -3.02
N ALA A 108 -14.87 -9.01 -1.87
CA ALA A 108 -14.31 -9.94 -0.88
C ALA A 108 -14.00 -11.32 -1.49
N HIS A 109 -14.79 -11.77 -2.47
CA HIS A 109 -14.60 -13.04 -3.15
C HIS A 109 -13.31 -13.11 -3.99
N LEU A 110 -12.69 -11.96 -4.29
CA LEU A 110 -11.45 -11.91 -5.07
C LEU A 110 -10.20 -11.74 -4.18
N THR A 111 -10.38 -11.53 -2.89
CA THR A 111 -9.26 -11.22 -1.98
C THR A 111 -8.22 -12.33 -1.92
N ASP A 112 -8.63 -13.57 -1.74
CA ASP A 112 -7.71 -14.71 -1.63
C ASP A 112 -6.93 -14.91 -2.92
N GLU A 113 -7.57 -14.81 -4.07
CA GLU A 113 -6.93 -14.94 -5.37
C GLU A 113 -5.92 -13.83 -5.60
N ARG A 114 -6.33 -12.58 -5.37
CA ARG A 114 -5.45 -11.42 -5.53
C ARG A 114 -4.23 -11.50 -4.62
N LEU A 115 -4.43 -11.87 -3.38
CA LEU A 115 -3.36 -12.01 -2.40
C LEU A 115 -2.39 -13.12 -2.80
N THR A 116 -2.91 -14.26 -3.24
CA THR A 116 -2.08 -15.40 -3.67
C THR A 116 -1.20 -15.03 -4.86
N ILE A 117 -1.76 -14.37 -5.87
CA ILE A 117 -1.03 -13.96 -7.07
C ILE A 117 0.05 -12.93 -6.69
N TRP A 118 -0.33 -11.93 -5.88
CA TRP A 118 0.60 -10.89 -5.48
C TRP A 118 1.76 -11.41 -4.63
N LEU A 119 1.47 -12.30 -3.68
CA LEU A 119 2.53 -12.93 -2.87
C LEU A 119 3.49 -13.75 -3.73
N ALA A 120 2.99 -14.40 -4.77
CA ALA A 120 3.86 -15.11 -5.73
C ALA A 120 4.79 -14.15 -6.48
N GLN A 121 4.35 -12.91 -6.72
CA GLN A 121 5.18 -11.88 -7.35
C GLN A 121 6.25 -11.32 -6.40
N VAL A 122 5.87 -10.97 -5.17
CA VAL A 122 6.75 -10.24 -4.27
C VAL A 122 7.68 -11.14 -3.46
N THR A 123 7.27 -12.36 -3.17
CA THR A 123 8.08 -13.27 -2.33
C THR A 123 9.47 -13.51 -2.88
N PRO A 124 9.66 -13.85 -4.19
CA PRO A 124 11.01 -14.02 -4.72
C PRO A 124 11.88 -12.77 -4.60
N LEU A 125 11.29 -11.58 -4.76
CA LEU A 125 12.01 -10.31 -4.67
C LEU A 125 12.47 -10.04 -3.23
N LEU A 126 11.62 -10.30 -2.25
CA LEU A 126 11.93 -10.11 -0.84
C LEU A 126 12.97 -11.13 -0.35
N LEU A 127 12.88 -12.37 -0.81
CA LEU A 127 13.88 -13.40 -0.48
C LEU A 127 15.23 -13.10 -1.14
N ALA A 128 15.23 -12.55 -2.36
CA ALA A 128 16.47 -12.14 -3.03
C ALA A 128 17.17 -11.02 -2.28
N GLU A 129 16.42 -10.02 -1.77
CA GLU A 129 16.99 -8.98 -0.90
C GLU A 129 17.66 -9.57 0.31
N GLN A 130 17.01 -10.52 0.98
CA GLN A 130 17.55 -11.18 2.16
C GLN A 130 18.83 -11.95 1.85
N ALA A 131 18.88 -12.64 0.70
CA ALA A 131 20.07 -13.33 0.25
C ALA A 131 21.21 -12.37 -0.10
N GLU A 132 20.91 -11.22 -0.71
CA GLU A 132 21.89 -10.18 -1.04
C GLU A 132 22.48 -9.53 0.22
N ALA A 133 21.67 -9.43 1.29
CA ALA A 133 22.09 -8.85 2.56
C ALA A 133 22.96 -9.82 3.38
N ALA A 134 22.89 -11.09 3.10
CA ALA A 134 23.69 -12.11 3.77
C ALA A 134 25.09 -12.21 3.17
#